data_24b88255217ce10c4d4f17ce3134342f
#
_entry.id   24b88255217ce10c4d4f17ce3134342f
#
_cell.length_a   1.000
_cell.length_b   1.000
_cell.length_c   1.000
_cell.angle_alpha   90.00
_cell.angle_beta   90.00
_cell.angle_gamma   90.00
#
_symmetry.space_group_name_H-M   'P 1'
#
loop_
_entity.id
_entity.type
_entity.pdbx_description
1 polymer ?
#
loop_
_entity_poly.entity_id
_entity_poly.type
_entity_poly.pdbx_seq_one_letter_code
_entity_poly.pdbx_strand_id
1 'polypeptide(L)'
;AMTKIAREQFFLDECLEVTGAEGDGRLVLVNDDAWGYLQRQDEPYDVIVNDAFSGKRPLGPMKTDEGARVVRAHLADGGAYLANVRSACEGRRSATLREVREAFGREFASCRVVPEWEDEPEKPGNNVFIAR
;
A
#
# COMPACT_ATOMS: atom_id res chain seq x y z
N ALA A 1 -9.03 -1.21 -16.52
CA ALA A 1 -8.14 -2.00 -17.39
C ALA A 1 -7.60 -3.24 -16.66
N MET A 2 -6.97 -3.09 -15.48
CA MET A 2 -6.37 -4.21 -14.72
C MET A 2 -7.39 -5.25 -14.26
N THR A 3 -8.55 -4.85 -13.76
CA THR A 3 -9.63 -5.76 -13.35
C THR A 3 -10.09 -6.66 -14.49
N LYS A 4 -10.23 -6.10 -15.72
CA LYS A 4 -10.58 -6.90 -16.90
C LYS A 4 -9.53 -7.96 -17.20
N ILE A 5 -8.24 -7.59 -17.17
CA ILE A 5 -7.13 -8.53 -17.39
C ILE A 5 -7.13 -9.62 -16.31
N ALA A 6 -7.35 -9.26 -15.05
CA ALA A 6 -7.41 -10.20 -13.94
C ALA A 6 -8.53 -11.24 -14.13
N ARG A 7 -9.72 -10.82 -14.57
CA ARG A 7 -10.84 -11.71 -14.88
C ARG A 7 -10.54 -12.62 -16.06
N GLU A 8 -10.02 -12.07 -17.15
CA GLU A 8 -9.85 -12.80 -18.42
C GLU A 8 -8.58 -13.68 -18.48
N GLN A 9 -7.51 -13.33 -17.74
CA GLN A 9 -6.19 -13.93 -17.88
C GLN A 9 -5.60 -14.52 -16.60
N PHE A 10 -6.16 -14.19 -15.42
CA PHE A 10 -5.58 -14.57 -14.12
C PHE A 10 -6.59 -15.29 -13.22
N PHE A 11 -7.58 -15.98 -13.79
CA PHE A 11 -8.52 -16.84 -13.08
C PHE A 11 -9.33 -16.14 -11.97
N LEU A 12 -9.46 -14.80 -12.03
CA LEU A 12 -10.20 -14.08 -11.01
C LEU A 12 -11.68 -14.49 -10.96
N ASP A 13 -12.32 -14.65 -12.13
CA ASP A 13 -13.73 -15.08 -12.18
C ASP A 13 -13.93 -16.48 -11.59
N GLU A 14 -13.05 -17.42 -11.89
CA GLU A 14 -13.08 -18.77 -11.31
C GLU A 14 -12.90 -18.73 -9.79
N CYS A 15 -11.96 -17.90 -9.30
CA CYS A 15 -11.74 -17.70 -7.86
C CYS A 15 -12.99 -17.12 -7.18
N LEU A 16 -13.62 -16.12 -7.78
CA LEU A 16 -14.82 -15.48 -7.24
C LEU A 16 -16.02 -16.45 -7.22
N GLU A 17 -16.18 -17.25 -8.27
CA GLU A 17 -17.23 -18.26 -8.35
C GLU A 17 -17.06 -19.34 -7.26
N VAL A 18 -15.85 -19.90 -7.12
CA VAL A 18 -15.57 -20.94 -6.12
C VAL A 18 -15.71 -20.44 -4.70
N THR A 19 -15.28 -19.21 -4.42
CA THR A 19 -15.30 -18.63 -3.07
C THR A 19 -16.61 -17.95 -2.71
N GLY A 20 -17.42 -17.55 -3.69
CA GLY A 20 -18.62 -16.72 -3.49
C GLY A 20 -18.34 -15.32 -2.95
N ALA A 21 -17.08 -14.92 -2.89
CA ALA A 21 -16.62 -13.74 -2.15
C ALA A 21 -17.15 -12.40 -2.68
N GLU A 22 -17.42 -12.28 -3.99
CA GLU A 22 -18.02 -11.08 -4.58
C GLU A 22 -19.51 -11.00 -4.26
N GLY A 23 -20.21 -12.14 -4.29
CA GLY A 23 -21.66 -12.20 -4.05
C GLY A 23 -22.07 -11.98 -2.58
N ASP A 24 -21.21 -12.35 -1.63
CA ASP A 24 -21.44 -12.16 -0.19
C ASP A 24 -20.77 -10.90 0.38
N GLY A 25 -20.16 -10.09 -0.47
CA GLY A 25 -19.54 -8.82 -0.09
C GLY A 25 -18.19 -8.91 0.59
N ARG A 26 -17.60 -10.11 0.71
CA ARG A 26 -16.24 -10.27 1.28
C ARG A 26 -15.14 -9.71 0.38
N LEU A 27 -15.41 -9.59 -0.92
CA LEU A 27 -14.51 -8.96 -1.89
C LEU A 27 -15.28 -7.95 -2.74
N VAL A 28 -14.83 -6.71 -2.72
CA VAL A 28 -15.34 -5.62 -3.54
C VAL A 28 -14.26 -5.15 -4.50
N LEU A 29 -14.51 -5.27 -5.80
CA LEU A 29 -13.58 -4.81 -6.84
C LEU A 29 -13.98 -3.40 -7.29
N VAL A 30 -13.12 -2.44 -6.97
CA VAL A 30 -13.33 -1.02 -7.31
C VAL A 30 -12.37 -0.60 -8.41
N ASN A 31 -12.91 -0.03 -9.50
CA ASN A 31 -12.12 0.53 -10.58
C ASN A 31 -12.15 2.06 -10.51
N ASP A 32 -11.30 2.63 -9.68
CA ASP A 32 -11.25 4.07 -9.39
C ASP A 32 -9.79 4.52 -9.14
N ASP A 33 -9.58 5.83 -8.97
CA ASP A 33 -8.35 6.35 -8.40
C ASP A 33 -8.28 6.01 -6.92
N ALA A 34 -7.25 5.27 -6.52
CA ALA A 34 -7.13 4.74 -5.16
C ALA A 34 -7.06 5.85 -4.10
N TRP A 35 -6.40 6.98 -4.41
CA TRP A 35 -6.31 8.12 -3.49
C TRP A 35 -7.67 8.79 -3.28
N GLY A 36 -8.34 9.15 -4.38
CA GLY A 36 -9.66 9.73 -4.31
C GLY A 36 -10.69 8.76 -3.72
N TYR A 37 -10.56 7.46 -3.97
CA TYR A 37 -11.41 6.44 -3.36
C TYR A 37 -11.22 6.42 -1.83
N LEU A 38 -9.98 6.33 -1.35
CA LEU A 38 -9.69 6.30 0.09
C LEU A 38 -10.26 7.53 0.82
N GLN A 39 -10.10 8.72 0.24
CA GLN A 39 -10.60 9.97 0.84
C GLN A 39 -12.13 10.06 0.95
N ARG A 40 -12.87 9.24 0.22
CA ARG A 40 -14.34 9.21 0.24
C ARG A 40 -14.93 8.11 1.13
N GLN A 41 -14.07 7.34 1.81
CA GLN A 41 -14.54 6.28 2.70
C GLN A 41 -14.86 6.86 4.08
N ASP A 42 -15.99 6.44 4.63
CA ASP A 42 -16.42 6.83 5.97
C ASP A 42 -16.04 5.76 7.01
N GLU A 43 -15.93 4.50 6.59
CA GLU A 43 -15.60 3.38 7.47
C GLU A 43 -14.09 3.13 7.51
N PRO A 44 -13.51 2.95 8.70
CA PRO A 44 -12.09 2.68 8.83
C PRO A 44 -11.73 1.24 8.42
N TYR A 45 -10.49 1.05 7.99
CA TYR A 45 -9.93 -0.24 7.61
C TYR A 45 -9.03 -0.81 8.73
N ASP A 46 -9.09 -2.11 8.97
CA ASP A 46 -8.13 -2.78 9.84
C ASP A 46 -6.73 -2.82 9.22
N VAL A 47 -6.67 -2.95 7.89
CA VAL A 47 -5.42 -2.97 7.14
C VAL A 47 -5.58 -2.23 5.80
N ILE A 48 -4.64 -1.34 5.52
CA ILE A 48 -4.49 -0.72 4.19
C ILE A 48 -3.20 -1.24 3.57
N VAL A 49 -3.30 -1.89 2.40
CA VAL A 49 -2.14 -2.35 1.63
C VAL A 49 -1.97 -1.49 0.39
N ASN A 50 -0.80 -0.86 0.26
CA ASN A 50 -0.44 -0.05 -0.89
C ASN A 50 0.66 -0.73 -1.72
N ASP A 51 0.29 -1.29 -2.83
CA ASP A 51 1.19 -1.82 -3.86
C ASP A 51 0.96 -1.09 -5.20
N ALA A 52 0.67 0.20 -5.14
CA ALA A 52 0.30 1.01 -6.30
C ALA A 52 1.50 1.81 -6.80
N PHE A 53 1.76 1.70 -8.10
CA PHE A 53 2.83 2.39 -8.80
C PHE A 53 2.32 3.10 -10.06
N SER A 54 2.90 4.26 -10.38
CA SER A 54 2.81 4.89 -11.68
C SER A 54 4.13 4.67 -12.42
N GLY A 55 4.18 3.63 -13.24
CA GLY A 55 5.43 3.14 -13.83
C GLY A 55 6.38 2.61 -12.75
N LYS A 56 7.55 3.28 -12.58
CA LYS A 56 8.54 2.91 -11.55
C LYS A 56 8.45 3.76 -10.28
N ARG A 57 7.48 4.67 -10.20
CA ARG A 57 7.34 5.60 -9.06
C ARG A 57 6.21 5.14 -8.16
N PRO A 58 6.41 5.06 -6.84
CA PRO A 58 5.32 4.88 -5.91
C PRO A 58 4.37 6.07 -6.00
N LEU A 59 3.08 5.86 -5.74
CA LEU A 59 2.07 6.90 -5.84
C LEU A 59 2.40 8.09 -4.93
N GLY A 60 2.40 9.28 -5.52
CA GLY A 60 2.91 10.50 -4.93
C GLY A 60 2.30 10.87 -3.57
N PRO A 61 0.95 11.04 -3.44
CA PRO A 61 0.34 11.47 -2.17
C PRO A 61 0.60 10.50 -1.02
N MET A 62 0.64 9.19 -1.31
CA MET A 62 0.81 8.13 -0.31
C MET A 62 2.19 8.13 0.39
N LYS A 63 3.15 8.95 -0.03
CA LYS A 63 4.49 9.09 0.58
C LYS A 63 4.75 10.47 1.18
N THR A 64 3.72 11.30 1.31
CA THR A 64 3.79 12.65 1.84
C THR A 64 3.14 12.73 3.23
N ASP A 65 3.37 13.81 3.95
CA ASP A 65 2.71 14.08 5.25
C ASP A 65 1.17 14.07 5.10
N GLU A 66 0.64 14.61 4.01
CA GLU A 66 -0.79 14.55 3.69
C GLU A 66 -1.25 13.10 3.51
N GLY A 67 -0.49 12.31 2.74
CA GLY A 67 -0.77 10.90 2.53
C GLY A 67 -0.77 10.11 3.84
N ALA A 68 0.23 10.34 4.71
CA ALA A 68 0.31 9.70 6.01
C ALA A 68 -0.90 10.05 6.90
N ARG A 69 -1.33 11.32 6.94
CA ARG A 69 -2.52 11.76 7.68
C ARG A 69 -3.81 11.13 7.16
N VAL A 70 -3.99 11.10 5.84
CA VAL A 70 -5.18 10.47 5.25
C VAL A 70 -5.20 8.98 5.54
N VAL A 71 -4.09 8.28 5.38
CA VAL A 71 -4.00 6.85 5.73
C VAL A 71 -4.32 6.64 7.22
N ARG A 72 -3.75 7.45 8.12
CA ARG A 72 -4.02 7.35 9.57
C ARG A 72 -5.48 7.56 9.91
N ALA A 73 -6.13 8.53 9.26
CA ALA A 73 -7.54 8.86 9.49
C ALA A 73 -8.50 7.76 9.03
N HIS A 74 -8.08 6.89 8.09
CA HIS A 74 -8.88 5.79 7.57
C HIS A 74 -8.46 4.41 8.11
N LEU A 75 -7.61 4.37 9.14
CA LEU A 75 -7.30 3.13 9.86
C LEU A 75 -8.07 3.06 11.17
N ALA A 76 -8.60 1.89 11.45
CA ALA A 76 -9.19 1.55 12.74
C ALA A 76 -8.13 1.63 13.87
N ASP A 77 -8.58 1.67 15.10
CA ASP A 77 -7.69 1.59 16.26
C ASP A 77 -6.90 0.27 16.25
N GLY A 78 -5.58 0.38 16.31
CA GLY A 78 -4.68 -0.78 16.17
C GLY A 78 -4.49 -1.30 14.74
N GLY A 79 -5.09 -0.65 13.76
CA GLY A 79 -4.94 -0.98 12.35
C GLY A 79 -3.51 -0.80 11.83
N ALA A 80 -3.23 -1.33 10.65
CA ALA A 80 -1.89 -1.31 10.05
C ALA A 80 -1.91 -0.82 8.60
N TYR A 81 -0.92 0.01 8.25
CA TYR A 81 -0.60 0.36 6.88
C TYR A 81 0.62 -0.42 6.42
N LEU A 82 0.52 -1.07 5.26
CA LEU A 82 1.61 -1.77 4.59
C LEU A 82 1.82 -1.16 3.21
N ALA A 83 3.08 -0.88 2.85
CA ALA A 83 3.38 -0.37 1.52
C ALA A 83 4.59 -1.06 0.91
N ASN A 84 4.51 -1.37 -0.37
CA ASN A 84 5.68 -1.73 -1.15
C ASN A 84 6.45 -0.46 -1.51
N VAL A 85 7.66 -0.32 -0.99
CA VAL A 85 8.54 0.82 -1.24
C VAL A 85 9.77 0.37 -2.00
N ARG A 86 9.82 0.67 -3.30
CA ARG A 86 10.99 0.39 -4.11
C ARG A 86 12.10 1.42 -3.86
N SER A 87 13.09 1.03 -3.08
CA SER A 87 14.21 1.87 -2.63
C SER A 87 15.37 0.99 -2.15
N ALA A 88 16.55 1.57 -1.97
CA ALA A 88 17.53 0.98 -1.05
C ALA A 88 17.12 1.31 0.39
N CYS A 89 17.59 0.55 1.36
CA CYS A 89 17.39 0.83 2.78
C CYS A 89 18.38 1.88 3.28
N GLU A 90 19.58 1.93 2.71
CA GLU A 90 20.67 2.83 3.08
C GLU A 90 21.31 3.50 1.85
N GLY A 91 22.19 4.47 2.10
CA GLY A 91 22.98 5.15 1.09
C GLY A 91 22.19 6.12 0.21
N ARG A 92 22.80 6.48 -0.93
CA ARG A 92 22.27 7.54 -1.83
C ARG A 92 20.94 7.18 -2.49
N ARG A 93 20.65 5.88 -2.65
CA ARG A 93 19.44 5.36 -3.31
C ARG A 93 18.29 5.09 -2.35
N SER A 94 18.39 5.51 -1.07
CA SER A 94 17.36 5.33 -0.05
C SER A 94 16.39 6.53 0.09
N ALA A 95 16.47 7.53 -0.78
CA ALA A 95 15.71 8.77 -0.64
C ALA A 95 14.19 8.54 -0.49
N THR A 96 13.59 7.69 -1.34
CA THR A 96 12.15 7.39 -1.28
C THR A 96 11.75 6.76 0.06
N LEU A 97 12.53 5.81 0.56
CA LEU A 97 12.24 5.15 1.84
C LEU A 97 12.38 6.12 3.01
N ARG A 98 13.37 7.03 2.97
CA ARG A 98 13.52 8.10 3.98
C ARG A 98 12.32 9.03 3.99
N GLU A 99 11.86 9.52 2.82
CA GLU A 99 10.67 10.36 2.71
C GLU A 99 9.44 9.69 3.33
N VAL A 100 9.21 8.40 3.01
CA VAL A 100 8.11 7.62 3.58
C VAL A 100 8.25 7.50 5.10
N ARG A 101 9.45 7.15 5.60
CA ARG A 101 9.69 7.02 7.05
C ARG A 101 9.51 8.32 7.80
N GLU A 102 9.94 9.44 7.22
CA GLU A 102 9.78 10.77 7.81
C GLU A 102 8.30 11.18 7.87
N ALA A 103 7.57 11.04 6.78
CA ALA A 103 6.16 11.40 6.71
C ALA A 103 5.31 10.55 7.68
N PHE A 104 5.44 9.24 7.61
CA PHE A 104 4.65 8.33 8.44
C PHE A 104 5.09 8.32 9.90
N GLY A 105 6.38 8.54 10.19
CA GLY A 105 6.88 8.64 11.56
C GLY A 105 6.35 9.83 12.36
N ARG A 106 5.72 10.82 11.71
CA ARG A 106 5.03 11.94 12.37
C ARG A 106 3.61 11.59 12.80
N GLU A 107 2.98 10.65 12.13
CA GLU A 107 1.56 10.30 12.31
C GLU A 107 1.34 8.94 13.00
N PHE A 108 2.35 8.08 13.01
CA PHE A 108 2.27 6.72 13.53
C PHE A 108 3.25 6.48 14.68
N ALA A 109 2.80 5.74 15.69
CA ALA A 109 3.63 5.42 16.87
C ALA A 109 4.80 4.47 16.52
N SER A 110 4.66 3.67 15.48
CA SER A 110 5.67 2.69 15.06
C SER A 110 5.76 2.59 13.55
N CYS A 111 6.99 2.68 13.03
CA CYS A 111 7.30 2.45 11.63
C CYS A 111 8.45 1.45 11.49
N ARG A 112 8.23 0.40 10.72
CA ARG A 112 9.19 -0.68 10.46
C ARG A 112 9.36 -0.93 8.97
N VAL A 113 10.53 -1.41 8.58
CA VAL A 113 10.83 -1.86 7.21
C VAL A 113 11.27 -3.31 7.26
N VAL A 114 10.72 -4.12 6.37
CA VAL A 114 11.21 -5.47 6.06
C VAL A 114 11.88 -5.38 4.70
N PRO A 115 13.21 -5.48 4.63
CA PRO A 115 13.94 -5.33 3.38
C PRO A 115 13.81 -6.58 2.49
N GLU A 116 13.84 -6.38 1.16
CA GLU A 116 14.01 -7.47 0.21
C GLU A 116 15.44 -8.08 0.29
N TRP A 117 16.43 -7.20 0.54
CA TRP A 117 17.85 -7.57 0.60
C TRP A 117 18.41 -7.21 1.99
N GLU A 118 18.34 -8.15 2.94
CA GLU A 118 18.76 -7.90 4.32
C GLU A 118 20.28 -7.64 4.43
N ASP A 119 21.07 -8.39 3.68
CA ASP A 119 22.55 -8.32 3.69
C ASP A 119 23.12 -7.27 2.71
N GLU A 120 22.28 -6.63 1.88
CA GLU A 120 22.67 -5.64 0.88
C GLU A 120 21.86 -4.36 1.00
N PRO A 121 21.94 -3.58 2.10
CA PRO A 121 21.03 -2.45 2.38
C PRO A 121 21.13 -1.30 1.38
N GLU A 122 22.22 -1.16 0.65
CA GLU A 122 22.39 -0.15 -0.41
C GLU A 122 21.81 -0.58 -1.77
N LYS A 123 21.41 -1.84 -1.91
CA LYS A 123 20.80 -2.37 -3.12
C LYS A 123 19.31 -2.02 -3.14
N PRO A 124 18.82 -1.38 -4.21
CA PRO A 124 17.39 -1.11 -4.34
C PRO A 124 16.58 -2.39 -4.47
N GLY A 125 15.55 -2.51 -3.65
CA GLY A 125 14.61 -3.63 -3.62
C GLY A 125 13.18 -3.18 -3.39
N ASN A 126 12.25 -4.15 -3.37
CA ASN A 126 10.88 -3.96 -2.97
C ASN A 126 10.77 -4.25 -1.47
N ASN A 127 10.81 -3.19 -0.68
CA ASN A 127 10.77 -3.32 0.78
C ASN A 127 9.34 -3.17 1.28
N VAL A 128 8.96 -3.93 2.28
CA VAL A 128 7.68 -3.76 2.94
C VAL A 128 7.83 -2.75 4.07
N PHE A 129 7.23 -1.58 3.89
CA PHE A 129 7.09 -0.57 4.94
C PHE A 129 5.81 -0.85 5.73
N ILE A 130 5.89 -0.79 7.05
CA ILE A 130 4.76 -1.06 7.96
C ILE A 130 4.66 0.09 8.95
N ALA A 131 3.47 0.71 9.06
CA ALA A 131 3.17 1.74 10.05
C ALA A 131 1.96 1.33 10.92
N ARG A 132 2.05 1.60 12.25
CA ARG A 132 1.01 1.30 13.25
C ARG A 132 0.91 2.40 14.29
#